data_ea6b4e639363ed5cb1525de3b571ccc9
#
_entry.id   ea6b4e639363ed5cb1525de3b571ccc9
#
_cell.length_a   1.000
_cell.length_b   1.000
_cell.length_c   1.000
_cell.angle_alpha   90.00
_cell.angle_beta   90.00
_cell.angle_gamma   90.00
#
_symmetry.space_group_name_H-M   'P 1'
#
loop_
_entity.id
_entity.type
_entity.pdbx_description
1 polymer ?
#
loop_
_entity_poly.entity_id
_entity_poly.type
_entity_poly.pdbx_seq_one_letter_code
_entity_poly.pdbx_strand_id
1 'polypeptide(L)'
;NDFDGGTTLLDYKTSKRYGAYLPEEYYRQLIIYAFLYTLEMGEMPTFVGVNYLRFDDTFFVKVNQEVLDEAKDLIKFVHDCIKEREEYEDRYEQKPQNLCKWCSFYKGNGGMCDVELPKWEPKKKQYKKESYSDIDPKLKGQIELENQDQFPEFD
;
A
#
# COMPACT_ATOMS: atom_id res chain seq x y z
N ASN A 1 4.83 15.17 -15.60
CA ASN A 1 4.39 16.50 -15.16
C ASN A 1 2.93 16.64 -15.58
N ASP A 2 2.08 17.08 -14.67
CA ASP A 2 0.67 17.36 -14.95
C ASP A 2 0.54 18.57 -15.88
N PHE A 3 -0.60 18.72 -16.55
CA PHE A 3 -0.86 19.84 -17.45
C PHE A 3 -0.70 21.21 -16.78
N ASP A 4 -0.86 21.28 -15.46
CA ASP A 4 -0.72 22.49 -14.64
C ASP A 4 0.70 22.68 -14.07
N GLY A 5 1.68 21.90 -14.55
CA GLY A 5 3.08 21.98 -14.10
C GLY A 5 3.34 21.29 -12.77
N GLY A 6 2.38 20.55 -12.23
CA GLY A 6 2.56 19.71 -11.05
C GLY A 6 3.29 18.40 -11.36
N THR A 7 3.54 17.62 -10.32
CA THR A 7 4.16 16.30 -10.44
C THR A 7 3.22 15.24 -9.91
N THR A 8 2.99 14.19 -10.70
CA THR A 8 2.27 12.97 -10.30
C THR A 8 3.22 11.79 -10.27
N LEU A 9 3.23 11.05 -9.16
CA LEU A 9 3.99 9.80 -9.03
C LEU A 9 3.04 8.63 -9.25
N LEU A 10 3.34 7.76 -10.22
CA LEU A 10 2.52 6.59 -10.54
C LEU A 10 3.27 5.30 -10.25
N ASP A 11 2.62 4.41 -9.52
CA ASP A 11 3.03 3.03 -9.31
C ASP A 11 2.21 2.09 -10.19
N TYR A 12 2.87 1.31 -11.04
CA TYR A 12 2.22 0.39 -11.97
C TYR A 12 2.04 -1.00 -11.37
N LYS A 13 0.80 -1.48 -11.34
CA LYS A 13 0.47 -2.82 -10.84
C LYS A 13 -0.02 -3.75 -11.96
N THR A 14 0.60 -4.92 -12.06
CA THR A 14 0.17 -6.00 -12.98
C THR A 14 -0.79 -6.99 -12.31
N SER A 15 -0.99 -6.86 -11.00
CA SER A 15 -1.88 -7.71 -10.20
C SER A 15 -3.34 -7.52 -10.57
N LYS A 16 -4.19 -8.45 -10.09
CA LYS A 16 -5.64 -8.26 -10.20
C LYS A 16 -6.08 -7.10 -9.31
N ARG A 17 -6.97 -6.27 -9.85
CA ARG A 17 -7.67 -5.26 -9.06
C ARG A 17 -8.60 -5.95 -8.06
N TYR A 18 -8.57 -5.52 -6.81
CA TYR A 18 -9.44 -6.00 -5.75
C TYR A 18 -10.41 -4.89 -5.34
N GLY A 19 -11.63 -4.94 -5.89
CA GLY A 19 -12.69 -4.01 -5.50
C GLY A 19 -12.65 -2.63 -6.18
N ALA A 20 -13.45 -1.70 -5.67
CA ALA A 20 -13.61 -0.33 -6.18
C ALA A 20 -12.85 0.71 -5.34
N TYR A 21 -11.91 0.30 -4.52
CA TYR A 21 -11.16 1.16 -3.62
C TYR A 21 -9.67 0.82 -3.65
N LEU A 22 -8.85 1.80 -3.27
CA LEU A 22 -7.42 1.62 -3.09
C LEU A 22 -7.15 0.81 -1.82
N PRO A 23 -6.48 -0.36 -1.89
CA PRO A 23 -6.09 -1.12 -0.70
C PRO A 23 -5.21 -0.30 0.23
N GLU A 24 -5.40 -0.42 1.55
CA GLU A 24 -4.65 0.31 2.57
C GLU A 24 -3.13 0.12 2.43
N GLU A 25 -2.69 -1.08 2.05
CA GLU A 25 -1.27 -1.39 1.81
C GLU A 25 -0.67 -0.57 0.66
N TYR A 26 -1.46 -0.28 -0.38
CA TYR A 26 -1.02 0.57 -1.49
C TYR A 26 -1.10 2.05 -1.12
N TYR A 27 -2.13 2.46 -0.38
CA TYR A 27 -2.20 3.81 0.16
C TYR A 27 -0.95 4.15 0.99
N ARG A 28 -0.58 3.27 1.93
CA ARG A 28 0.64 3.45 2.74
C ARG A 28 1.90 3.52 1.89
N GLN A 29 2.00 2.71 0.84
CA GLN A 29 3.11 2.76 -0.09
C GLN A 29 3.18 4.10 -0.81
N LEU A 30 2.05 4.60 -1.31
CA LEU A 30 1.97 5.85 -2.05
C LEU A 30 2.32 7.08 -1.19
N ILE A 31 1.83 7.15 0.04
CA ILE A 31 2.15 8.28 0.93
C ILE A 31 3.63 8.29 1.31
N ILE A 32 4.25 7.12 1.47
CA ILE A 32 5.71 7.02 1.68
C ILE A 32 6.46 7.52 0.45
N TYR A 33 6.03 7.19 -0.77
CA TYR A 33 6.64 7.71 -2.00
C TYR A 33 6.51 9.23 -2.11
N ALA A 34 5.34 9.79 -1.76
CA ALA A 34 5.17 11.25 -1.72
C ALA A 34 6.14 11.91 -0.76
N PHE A 35 6.29 11.34 0.44
CA PHE A 35 7.19 11.86 1.46
C PHE A 35 8.66 11.80 1.02
N LEU A 36 9.11 10.65 0.48
CA LEU A 36 10.49 10.49 -0.01
C LEU A 36 10.78 11.42 -1.19
N TYR A 37 9.84 11.56 -2.12
CA TYR A 37 9.96 12.51 -3.23
C TYR A 37 10.12 13.94 -2.73
N THR A 38 9.29 14.33 -1.75
CA THR A 38 9.36 15.68 -1.16
C THR A 38 10.71 15.94 -0.49
N LEU A 39 11.27 14.94 0.19
CA LEU A 39 12.60 15.06 0.80
C LEU A 39 13.71 15.21 -0.25
N GLU A 40 13.65 14.48 -1.34
CA GLU A 40 14.69 14.47 -2.37
C GLU A 40 14.62 15.70 -3.27
N MET A 41 13.41 16.07 -3.70
CA MET A 41 13.21 17.14 -4.67
C MET A 41 13.01 18.52 -4.05
N GLY A 42 12.69 18.58 -2.74
CA GLY A 42 12.39 19.83 -2.04
C GLY A 42 11.02 20.42 -2.38
N GLU A 43 10.21 19.72 -3.16
CA GLU A 43 8.85 20.11 -3.55
C GLU A 43 7.87 18.94 -3.36
N MET A 44 6.62 19.25 -3.03
CA MET A 44 5.58 18.26 -2.81
C MET A 44 4.97 17.85 -4.17
N PRO A 45 4.80 16.54 -4.46
CA PRO A 45 4.05 16.12 -5.64
C PRO A 45 2.57 16.51 -5.47
N THR A 46 1.89 16.75 -6.60
CA THR A 46 0.45 17.09 -6.59
C THR A 46 -0.39 15.84 -6.28
N PHE A 47 -0.03 14.72 -6.92
CA PHE A 47 -0.73 13.45 -6.74
C PHE A 47 0.26 12.29 -6.64
N VAL A 48 -0.20 11.23 -5.97
CA VAL A 48 0.40 9.89 -6.06
C VAL A 48 -0.69 8.91 -6.45
N GLY A 49 -0.37 7.90 -7.24
CA GLY A 49 -1.39 6.98 -7.71
C GLY A 49 -0.91 5.58 -8.03
N VAL A 50 -1.87 4.67 -8.13
CA VAL A 50 -1.67 3.30 -8.60
C VAL A 50 -2.42 3.11 -9.91
N ASN A 51 -1.72 2.70 -10.95
CA ASN A 51 -2.31 2.31 -12.22
C ASN A 51 -2.30 0.79 -12.38
N TYR A 52 -3.47 0.19 -12.54
CA TYR A 52 -3.64 -1.22 -12.81
C TYR A 52 -3.64 -1.49 -14.31
N LEU A 53 -2.46 -1.76 -14.87
CA LEU A 53 -2.22 -1.91 -16.31
C LEU A 53 -3.18 -2.85 -17.05
N ARG A 54 -3.69 -3.91 -16.38
CA ARG A 54 -4.60 -4.88 -17.01
C ARG A 54 -6.03 -4.39 -17.12
N PHE A 55 -6.38 -3.34 -16.41
CA PHE A 55 -7.76 -2.86 -16.27
C PHE A 55 -7.90 -1.42 -16.74
N ASP A 56 -6.79 -0.78 -17.12
CA ASP A 56 -6.73 0.62 -17.48
C ASP A 56 -7.44 1.51 -16.43
N ASP A 57 -7.10 1.25 -15.17
CA ASP A 57 -7.77 1.86 -14.04
C ASP A 57 -6.74 2.44 -13.07
N THR A 58 -6.91 3.70 -12.73
CA THR A 58 -5.97 4.45 -11.91
C THR A 58 -6.67 5.04 -10.69
N PHE A 59 -6.06 4.84 -9.53
CA PHE A 59 -6.46 5.48 -8.29
C PHE A 59 -5.46 6.55 -7.93
N PHE A 60 -5.94 7.74 -7.59
CA PHE A 60 -5.11 8.85 -7.19
C PHE A 60 -5.36 9.23 -5.73
N VAL A 61 -4.31 9.70 -5.08
CA VAL A 61 -4.35 10.35 -3.77
C VAL A 61 -3.77 11.74 -3.95
N LYS A 62 -4.53 12.78 -3.64
CA LYS A 62 -4.03 14.14 -3.61
C LYS A 62 -3.10 14.32 -2.44
N VAL A 63 -1.91 14.84 -2.69
CA VAL A 63 -0.92 15.06 -1.65
C VAL A 63 -1.10 16.44 -1.04
N ASN A 64 -1.14 16.47 0.29
CA ASN A 64 -1.16 17.67 1.10
C ASN A 64 -0.25 17.46 2.33
N GLN A 65 -0.14 18.46 3.18
CA GLN A 65 0.72 18.37 4.36
C GLN A 65 0.28 17.25 5.32
N GLU A 66 -1.02 17.00 5.46
CA GLU A 66 -1.55 15.93 6.33
C GLU A 66 -1.10 14.55 5.87
N VAL A 67 -1.11 14.31 4.55
CA VAL A 67 -0.63 13.05 3.94
C VAL A 67 0.87 12.86 4.19
N LEU A 68 1.67 13.93 4.10
CA LEU A 68 3.11 13.87 4.39
C LEU A 68 3.38 13.63 5.87
N ASP A 69 2.61 14.25 6.76
CA ASP A 69 2.74 14.05 8.20
C ASP A 69 2.34 12.62 8.60
N GLU A 70 1.27 12.06 8.00
CA GLU A 70 0.87 10.66 8.17
C GLU A 70 1.99 9.70 7.72
N ALA A 71 2.60 9.94 6.57
CA ALA A 71 3.72 9.14 6.07
C ALA A 71 4.93 9.19 7.01
N LYS A 72 5.26 10.37 7.51
CA LYS A 72 6.35 10.58 8.48
C LYS A 72 6.09 9.83 9.78
N ASP A 73 4.88 9.90 10.31
CA ASP A 73 4.49 9.22 11.55
C ASP A 73 4.52 7.69 11.36
N LEU A 74 4.06 7.19 10.21
CA LEU A 74 4.14 5.78 9.86
C LEU A 74 5.58 5.28 9.80
N ILE A 75 6.48 6.03 9.14
CA ILE A 75 7.90 5.68 9.04
C ILE A 75 8.54 5.67 10.43
N LYS A 76 8.25 6.69 11.23
CA LYS A 76 8.76 6.78 12.60
C LYS A 76 8.27 5.61 13.45
N PHE A 77 6.99 5.30 13.41
CA PHE A 77 6.41 4.16 14.14
C PHE A 77 7.11 2.84 13.78
N VAL A 78 7.29 2.57 12.48
CA VAL A 78 7.98 1.35 12.02
C VAL A 78 9.44 1.32 12.50
N HIS A 79 10.14 2.45 12.39
CA HIS A 79 11.52 2.58 12.87
C HIS A 79 11.64 2.31 14.38
N ASP A 80 10.74 2.89 15.19
CA ASP A 80 10.74 2.70 16.63
C ASP A 80 10.44 1.24 17.01
N CYS A 81 9.48 0.58 16.31
CA CYS A 81 9.21 -0.85 16.46
C CYS A 81 10.44 -1.72 16.12
N ILE A 82 11.21 -1.36 15.11
CA ILE A 82 12.44 -2.08 14.75
C ILE A 82 13.48 -1.91 15.86
N LYS A 83 13.72 -0.68 16.33
CA LYS A 83 14.67 -0.40 17.40
C LYS A 83 14.35 -1.13 18.69
N GLU A 84 13.08 -1.09 19.12
CA GLU A 84 12.65 -1.84 20.30
C GLU A 84 12.96 -3.34 20.17
N ARG A 85 12.87 -3.91 18.96
CA ARG A 85 13.12 -5.32 18.73
C ARG A 85 14.61 -5.65 18.61
N GLU A 86 15.43 -4.72 18.17
CA GLU A 86 16.89 -4.89 18.13
C GLU A 86 17.51 -5.00 19.53
N GLU A 87 16.91 -4.32 20.54
CA GLU A 87 17.33 -4.43 21.94
C GLU A 87 17.04 -5.80 22.57
N TYR A 88 16.16 -6.60 21.96
CA TYR A 88 15.69 -7.89 22.50
C TYR A 88 15.71 -8.92 21.38
N GLU A 89 16.76 -9.75 21.36
CA GLU A 89 17.00 -10.79 20.35
C GLU A 89 15.82 -11.76 20.15
N ASP A 90 14.92 -11.88 21.11
CA ASP A 90 13.82 -12.87 21.15
C ASP A 90 12.50 -12.35 20.56
N ARG A 91 12.42 -11.10 20.09
CA ARG A 91 11.13 -10.46 19.80
C ARG A 91 10.60 -10.60 18.38
N TYR A 92 11.32 -11.25 17.50
CA TYR A 92 10.80 -11.53 16.16
C TYR A 92 10.04 -12.86 16.17
N GLU A 93 8.72 -12.77 16.39
CA GLU A 93 7.87 -13.95 16.29
C GLU A 93 7.86 -14.52 14.88
N GLN A 94 8.02 -15.82 14.78
CA GLN A 94 7.84 -16.51 13.52
C GLN A 94 6.36 -16.46 13.11
N LYS A 95 6.09 -16.00 11.89
CA LYS A 95 4.73 -15.97 11.32
C LYS A 95 4.58 -17.04 10.24
N PRO A 96 4.11 -18.25 10.61
CA PRO A 96 3.90 -19.32 9.64
C PRO A 96 2.90 -18.92 8.57
N GLN A 97 3.27 -19.12 7.32
CA GLN A 97 2.41 -18.84 6.17
C GLN A 97 2.67 -19.82 5.03
N ASN A 98 1.79 -19.83 4.04
CA ASN A 98 1.88 -20.77 2.92
C ASN A 98 3.17 -20.63 2.09
N LEU A 99 3.82 -19.46 2.13
CA LEU A 99 5.09 -19.22 1.44
C LEU A 99 6.30 -19.84 2.15
N CYS A 100 6.16 -20.21 3.43
CA CYS A 100 7.26 -20.80 4.18
C CYS A 100 7.82 -22.08 3.53
N LYS A 101 6.98 -22.86 2.85
CA LYS A 101 7.40 -24.08 2.13
C LYS A 101 8.42 -23.84 1.03
N TRP A 102 8.54 -22.61 0.51
CA TRP A 102 9.55 -22.19 -0.49
C TRP A 102 10.65 -21.31 0.11
N CYS A 103 10.58 -21.02 1.40
CA CYS A 103 11.56 -20.20 2.09
C CYS A 103 12.86 -21.00 2.32
N SER A 104 14.00 -20.43 1.95
CA SER A 104 15.31 -21.07 2.16
C SER A 104 15.67 -21.24 3.64
N PHE A 105 15.07 -20.44 4.52
CA PHE A 105 15.26 -20.58 5.98
C PHE A 105 14.41 -21.69 6.59
N TYR A 106 13.42 -22.23 5.90
CA TYR A 106 12.59 -23.30 6.41
C TYR A 106 13.38 -24.60 6.57
N LYS A 107 13.23 -25.28 7.72
CA LYS A 107 13.96 -26.52 8.06
C LYS A 107 13.76 -27.63 7.03
N GLY A 108 12.54 -27.75 6.47
CA GLY A 108 12.25 -28.70 5.39
C GLY A 108 13.05 -28.45 4.11
N ASN A 109 13.63 -27.26 3.92
CA ASN A 109 14.48 -26.88 2.81
C ASN A 109 15.97 -26.78 3.21
N GLY A 110 16.32 -27.29 4.41
CA GLY A 110 17.69 -27.25 4.94
C GLY A 110 18.05 -25.99 5.73
N GLY A 111 17.09 -25.11 6.01
CA GLY A 111 17.27 -23.91 6.86
C GLY A 111 17.13 -24.20 8.35
N MET A 112 17.19 -23.15 9.15
CA MET A 112 17.12 -23.22 10.62
C MET A 112 15.72 -22.95 11.20
N CYS A 113 14.77 -22.50 10.39
CA CYS A 113 13.42 -22.12 10.84
C CYS A 113 12.56 -23.38 11.02
N ASP A 114 12.23 -23.69 12.27
CA ASP A 114 11.46 -24.88 12.67
C ASP A 114 9.98 -24.52 12.93
N VAL A 115 9.35 -23.88 11.97
CA VAL A 115 7.95 -23.46 12.05
C VAL A 115 7.04 -24.58 11.53
N GLU A 116 5.93 -24.85 12.23
CA GLU A 116 4.88 -25.70 11.67
C GLU A 116 4.15 -24.97 10.54
N LEU A 117 4.13 -25.59 9.37
CA LEU A 117 3.42 -25.03 8.24
C LEU A 117 1.92 -25.07 8.48
N PRO A 118 1.20 -23.97 8.21
CA PRO A 118 -0.25 -23.97 8.33
C PRO A 118 -0.84 -25.00 7.35
N LYS A 119 -1.81 -25.78 7.82
CA LYS A 119 -2.59 -26.64 6.93
C LYS A 119 -3.31 -25.73 5.93
N TRP A 120 -2.97 -25.87 4.67
CA TRP A 120 -3.62 -25.08 3.64
C TRP A 120 -5.07 -25.54 3.49
N GLU A 121 -5.97 -24.74 3.98
CA GLU A 121 -7.38 -24.84 3.67
C GLU A 121 -7.69 -23.85 2.54
N PRO A 122 -8.25 -24.31 1.40
CA PRO A 122 -8.66 -23.39 0.36
C PRO A 122 -9.72 -22.46 0.94
N LYS A 123 -9.34 -21.20 1.21
CA LYS A 123 -10.34 -20.20 1.59
C LYS A 123 -11.36 -20.14 0.46
N LYS A 124 -12.59 -20.60 0.71
CA LYS A 124 -13.71 -20.31 -0.16
C LYS A 124 -13.77 -18.80 -0.27
N LYS A 125 -13.42 -18.28 -1.44
CA LYS A 125 -13.47 -16.85 -1.72
C LYS A 125 -14.90 -16.41 -1.60
N GLN A 126 -15.32 -16.01 -0.42
CA GLN A 126 -16.53 -15.21 -0.26
C GLN A 126 -16.16 -13.81 -0.74
N TYR A 127 -16.39 -13.57 -2.04
CA TYR A 127 -16.45 -12.22 -2.54
C TYR A 127 -17.75 -11.61 -1.97
N LYS A 128 -17.68 -11.02 -0.77
CA LYS A 128 -18.68 -10.02 -0.41
C LYS A 128 -18.51 -8.92 -1.44
N LYS A 129 -19.55 -8.67 -2.23
CA LYS A 129 -19.73 -7.38 -2.88
C LYS A 129 -19.96 -6.39 -1.74
N GLU A 130 -18.88 -5.81 -1.22
CA GLU A 130 -18.99 -4.68 -0.33
C GLU A 130 -19.54 -3.53 -1.16
N SER A 131 -20.67 -3.01 -0.73
CA SER A 131 -21.26 -1.85 -1.38
C SER A 131 -20.42 -0.62 -1.02
N TYR A 132 -20.41 0.38 -1.88
CA TYR A 132 -19.77 1.68 -1.63
C TYR A 132 -20.16 2.31 -0.28
N SER A 133 -21.28 1.87 0.34
CA SER A 133 -21.73 2.25 1.66
C SER A 133 -20.83 1.80 2.82
N ASP A 134 -20.02 0.75 2.63
CA ASP A 134 -19.24 0.08 3.69
C ASP A 134 -17.80 0.61 3.80
N ILE A 135 -17.44 1.59 2.99
CA ILE A 135 -16.11 2.22 2.99
C ILE A 135 -16.00 3.18 4.16
N ASP A 136 -14.86 3.16 4.85
CA ASP A 136 -14.53 4.09 5.93
C ASP A 136 -14.82 5.55 5.51
N PRO A 137 -15.55 6.34 6.32
CA PRO A 137 -15.90 7.73 6.00
C PRO A 137 -14.69 8.62 5.68
N LYS A 138 -13.51 8.35 6.25
CA LYS A 138 -12.27 9.08 5.92
C LYS A 138 -11.80 8.80 4.49
N LEU A 139 -11.91 7.54 4.04
CA LEU A 139 -11.57 7.17 2.68
C LEU A 139 -12.59 7.68 1.66
N LYS A 140 -13.89 7.73 2.03
CA LYS A 140 -14.94 8.29 1.19
C LYS A 140 -14.71 9.76 0.85
N GLY A 141 -14.32 10.57 1.83
CA GLY A 141 -14.04 11.99 1.62
C GLY A 141 -12.86 12.23 0.67
N GLN A 142 -11.91 11.34 0.61
CA GLN A 142 -10.77 11.41 -0.32
C GLN A 142 -11.15 11.00 -1.75
N ILE A 143 -12.02 10.01 -1.90
CA ILE A 143 -12.49 9.49 -3.21
C ILE A 143 -13.55 10.42 -3.85
N GLU A 144 -14.45 11.02 -3.05
CA GLU A 144 -15.53 11.88 -3.57
C GLU A 144 -15.04 13.24 -4.07
N LEU A 145 -13.93 13.75 -3.55
CA LEU A 145 -13.36 15.02 -4.01
C LEU A 145 -12.72 14.93 -5.41
N GLU A 146 -12.40 13.75 -5.90
CA GLU A 146 -11.59 13.53 -7.10
C GLU A 146 -12.39 13.05 -8.32
N ASN A 147 -13.64 12.62 -8.13
CA ASN A 147 -14.52 12.22 -9.24
C ASN A 147 -15.33 13.34 -9.86
N GLN A 148 -15.15 14.60 -9.39
CA GLN A 148 -15.82 15.76 -9.97
C GLN A 148 -14.84 16.59 -10.78
N ASP A 149 -14.89 16.39 -12.09
CA ASP A 149 -14.65 17.40 -13.14
C ASP A 149 -13.23 17.94 -13.39
N GLN A 150 -12.16 17.14 -13.34
CA GLN A 150 -10.84 17.69 -13.70
C GLN A 150 -9.95 16.87 -14.64
N PHE A 151 -10.44 15.81 -15.25
CA PHE A 151 -9.66 15.18 -16.31
C PHE A 151 -10.31 15.38 -17.67
N PRO A 152 -9.64 16.06 -18.62
CA PRO A 152 -10.09 16.09 -20.00
C PRO A 152 -10.06 14.65 -20.53
N GLU A 153 -11.13 14.23 -21.19
CA GLU A 153 -11.17 12.99 -21.98
C GLU A 153 -10.02 13.05 -23.00
N PHE A 154 -9.19 12.02 -22.98
CA PHE A 154 -8.16 11.83 -24.00
C PHE A 154 -8.83 11.22 -25.21
N ASP A 155 -8.89 11.96 -26.30
CA ASP A 155 -9.18 11.46 -27.65
C ASP A 155 -8.01 10.62 -28.20
#